data_859d27139c1426a450b26dc778c51f7f
#
_entry.id   859d27139c1426a450b26dc778c51f7f
#
_cell.length_a   1.000
_cell.length_b   1.000
_cell.length_c   1.000
_cell.angle_alpha   90.00
_cell.angle_beta   90.00
_cell.angle_gamma   90.00
#
_symmetry.space_group_name_H-M   'P 1'
#
loop_
_entity.id
_entity.type
_entity.pdbx_description
1 polymer ?
#
loop_
_entity_poly.entity_id
_entity_poly.type
_entity_poly.pdbx_seq_one_letter_code
_entity_poly.pdbx_strand_id
1 'polypeptide(L)'
;LMSGVSLFALPAFADAIADAQADVDKFAGQATAWDGPTTGPQTEAGKLIVVLAGDMKNGGHLGVSNGVAEAAAKAGWEVRVLDGAGSVQSRTAAFGQGLALQPAGIIIVGFDSVEQQAALDQATAANIPMVGWHAGAVIGANPGGGMAVNVSTDAMQVSQVAAEWAYIDAGGKPGVVIFTDSTYAIAIAKADKIKATIEALGGTVLEYVDTPIAETSQRMPTLTTALLQKYGASWTHALAINDIYFDFMGPALAAAGIAGDGAPKAVAAGDGSEGAYQRIRAGQYQSVTVAEPLNLQGWQLVDELNRAMHGEPASGYMSPLHVVTKANIDFDGGDKNMFDPGNGYRDAYAKIWGK
;
A
#
# COMPACT_ATOMS: atom_id res chain seq x y z
N LEU A 1 -43.27 -31.94 -26.57
CA LEU A 1 -42.99 -30.90 -25.56
C LEU A 1 -41.49 -30.73 -25.52
N MET A 2 -40.96 -29.74 -26.26
CA MET A 2 -39.57 -29.32 -26.20
C MET A 2 -39.42 -28.23 -25.14
N SER A 3 -38.70 -28.52 -24.08
CA SER A 3 -38.35 -27.54 -23.04
C SER A 3 -37.24 -26.63 -23.58
N GLY A 4 -37.56 -25.35 -23.73
CA GLY A 4 -36.59 -24.32 -24.06
C GLY A 4 -35.66 -24.07 -22.87
N VAL A 5 -34.36 -24.27 -23.05
CA VAL A 5 -33.32 -23.81 -22.12
C VAL A 5 -33.12 -22.32 -22.35
N SER A 6 -33.49 -21.52 -21.36
CA SER A 6 -33.37 -20.07 -21.38
C SER A 6 -31.86 -19.68 -21.30
N LEU A 7 -31.32 -19.16 -22.39
CA LEU A 7 -29.99 -18.51 -22.46
C LEU A 7 -30.04 -17.05 -21.96
N PHE A 8 -30.32 -16.81 -20.69
CA PHE A 8 -30.39 -15.43 -20.14
C PHE A 8 -29.22 -15.05 -19.23
N ALA A 9 -28.17 -15.89 -19.12
CA ALA A 9 -27.05 -15.59 -18.22
C ALA A 9 -25.88 -14.86 -18.88
N LEU A 10 -25.77 -14.83 -20.22
CA LEU A 10 -24.62 -14.27 -20.94
C LEU A 10 -24.49 -12.73 -20.92
N PRO A 11 -25.56 -11.92 -21.07
CA PRO A 11 -25.42 -10.46 -21.06
C PRO A 11 -25.01 -9.91 -19.69
N ALA A 12 -25.59 -10.33 -18.59
CA ALA A 12 -25.27 -9.84 -17.25
C ALA A 12 -23.81 -10.11 -16.83
N PHE A 13 -23.22 -11.17 -17.34
CA PHE A 13 -21.83 -11.53 -17.07
C PHE A 13 -20.83 -10.69 -17.89
N ALA A 14 -21.14 -10.41 -19.15
CA ALA A 14 -20.36 -9.52 -20.00
C ALA A 14 -20.39 -8.08 -19.47
N ASP A 15 -21.53 -7.63 -18.96
CA ASP A 15 -21.68 -6.30 -18.34
C ASP A 15 -20.83 -6.17 -17.08
N ALA A 16 -20.77 -7.19 -16.21
CA ALA A 16 -19.95 -7.16 -14.99
C ALA A 16 -18.45 -7.09 -15.30
N ILE A 17 -17.96 -7.78 -16.34
CA ILE A 17 -16.55 -7.66 -16.79
C ILE A 17 -16.29 -6.27 -17.35
N ALA A 18 -17.23 -5.71 -18.13
CA ALA A 18 -17.05 -4.38 -18.71
C ALA A 18 -17.06 -3.29 -17.63
N ASP A 19 -17.88 -3.39 -16.62
CA ASP A 19 -17.94 -2.46 -15.48
C ASP A 19 -16.64 -2.52 -14.67
N ALA A 20 -16.17 -3.73 -14.35
CA ALA A 20 -14.90 -3.93 -13.66
C ALA A 20 -13.71 -3.39 -14.49
N GLN A 21 -13.70 -3.60 -15.81
CA GLN A 21 -12.68 -3.05 -16.70
C GLN A 21 -12.68 -1.52 -16.69
N ALA A 22 -13.84 -0.90 -16.73
CA ALA A 22 -13.97 0.55 -16.68
C ALA A 22 -13.43 1.14 -15.36
N ASP A 23 -13.60 0.42 -14.24
CA ASP A 23 -13.04 0.83 -12.95
C ASP A 23 -11.51 0.67 -12.91
N VAL A 24 -10.96 -0.42 -13.41
CA VAL A 24 -9.50 -0.65 -13.52
C VAL A 24 -8.86 0.41 -14.44
N ASP A 25 -9.48 0.72 -15.58
CA ASP A 25 -8.93 1.66 -16.58
C ASP A 25 -8.82 3.08 -16.05
N LYS A 26 -9.65 3.50 -15.08
CA LYS A 26 -9.55 4.82 -14.42
C LYS A 26 -8.18 5.06 -13.79
N PHE A 27 -7.53 3.99 -13.34
CA PHE A 27 -6.28 4.05 -12.57
C PHE A 27 -5.07 3.50 -13.33
N ALA A 28 -5.23 3.13 -14.61
CA ALA A 28 -4.16 2.60 -15.45
C ALA A 28 -3.45 3.68 -16.28
N GLY A 29 -3.99 4.90 -16.33
CA GLY A 29 -3.46 6.03 -17.08
C GLY A 29 -2.41 6.84 -16.31
N GLN A 30 -1.69 7.73 -17.02
CA GLN A 30 -0.70 8.62 -16.42
C GLN A 30 -1.36 9.72 -15.56
N ALA A 31 -0.76 10.00 -14.40
CA ALA A 31 -1.17 11.08 -13.51
C ALA A 31 -0.38 12.36 -13.85
N THR A 32 -0.98 13.29 -14.62
CA THR A 32 -0.29 14.47 -15.17
C THR A 32 -0.69 15.80 -14.54
N ALA A 33 -1.71 15.84 -13.69
CA ALA A 33 -2.21 17.06 -13.06
C ALA A 33 -2.11 16.99 -11.54
N TRP A 34 -1.63 18.07 -10.93
CA TRP A 34 -1.65 18.22 -9.48
C TRP A 34 -3.06 18.55 -8.99
N ASP A 35 -3.57 17.74 -8.09
CA ASP A 35 -4.89 17.86 -7.46
C ASP A 35 -4.83 18.02 -5.92
N GLY A 36 -3.61 18.15 -5.39
CA GLY A 36 -3.37 18.29 -3.96
C GLY A 36 -3.34 19.74 -3.47
N PRO A 37 -2.86 20.00 -2.24
CA PRO A 37 -2.86 21.32 -1.63
C PRO A 37 -2.03 22.33 -2.43
N THR A 38 -2.50 23.59 -2.43
CA THR A 38 -1.83 24.74 -3.06
C THR A 38 -1.43 25.81 -2.04
N THR A 39 -1.84 25.64 -0.78
CA THR A 39 -1.56 26.55 0.34
C THR A 39 -1.19 25.79 1.59
N GLY A 40 -0.40 26.40 2.45
CA GLY A 40 0.01 25.86 3.74
C GLY A 40 1.12 26.70 4.37
N PRO A 41 1.60 26.33 5.56
CA PRO A 41 2.65 27.06 6.24
C PRO A 41 4.01 26.87 5.57
N GLN A 42 4.82 27.92 5.54
CA GLN A 42 6.21 27.82 5.10
C GLN A 42 7.03 26.97 6.08
N THR A 43 8.07 26.30 5.57
CA THR A 43 8.96 25.53 6.42
C THR A 43 10.09 26.38 7.00
N GLU A 44 10.36 26.18 8.29
CA GLU A 44 11.55 26.71 8.94
C GLU A 44 12.67 25.68 8.89
N ALA A 45 13.85 26.07 8.41
CA ALA A 45 14.99 25.16 8.32
C ALA A 45 15.57 24.75 9.68
N GLY A 46 16.38 23.69 9.71
CA GLY A 46 17.13 23.26 10.88
C GLY A 46 16.36 22.40 11.88
N LYS A 47 15.16 21.94 11.54
CA LYS A 47 14.40 21.02 12.39
C LYS A 47 14.94 19.59 12.24
N LEU A 48 14.94 18.82 13.33
CA LEU A 48 15.14 17.37 13.32
C LEU A 48 13.76 16.70 13.40
N ILE A 49 13.48 15.79 12.48
CA ILE A 49 12.31 14.91 12.53
C ILE A 49 12.73 13.45 12.63
N VAL A 50 11.88 12.62 13.23
CA VAL A 50 12.11 11.18 13.35
C VAL A 50 11.07 10.43 12.54
N VAL A 51 11.51 9.46 11.75
CA VAL A 51 10.67 8.46 11.10
C VAL A 51 10.79 7.16 11.91
N LEU A 52 9.65 6.66 12.39
CA LEU A 52 9.54 5.35 13.02
C LEU A 52 8.97 4.39 12.00
N ALA A 53 9.80 3.57 11.38
CA ALA A 53 9.38 2.59 10.38
C ALA A 53 9.05 1.25 11.05
N GLY A 54 7.96 0.61 10.68
CA GLY A 54 7.54 -0.67 11.22
C GLY A 54 8.52 -1.80 10.89
N ASP A 55 9.00 -1.86 9.66
CA ASP A 55 10.04 -2.79 9.19
C ASP A 55 10.62 -2.28 7.86
N MET A 56 11.89 -1.90 7.84
CA MET A 56 12.55 -1.37 6.63
C MET A 56 12.79 -2.45 5.55
N LYS A 57 12.54 -3.72 5.82
CA LYS A 57 12.52 -4.78 4.81
C LYS A 57 11.25 -4.73 3.96
N ASN A 58 10.18 -4.12 4.45
CA ASN A 58 8.97 -3.89 3.69
C ASN A 58 9.19 -2.76 2.68
N GLY A 59 8.99 -3.05 1.39
CA GLY A 59 9.23 -2.10 0.30
C GLY A 59 8.38 -0.84 0.36
N GLY A 60 7.14 -0.93 0.89
CA GLY A 60 6.28 0.23 1.12
C GLY A 60 6.85 1.16 2.18
N HIS A 61 7.25 0.62 3.34
CA HIS A 61 7.88 1.39 4.42
C HIS A 61 9.18 2.06 3.97
N LEU A 62 10.00 1.33 3.21
CA LEU A 62 11.24 1.86 2.64
C LEU A 62 10.96 3.00 1.66
N GLY A 63 10.00 2.81 0.74
CA GLY A 63 9.64 3.81 -0.28
C GLY A 63 9.13 5.11 0.32
N VAL A 64 8.21 5.03 1.29
CA VAL A 64 7.69 6.22 2.00
C VAL A 64 8.80 6.90 2.80
N SER A 65 9.64 6.15 3.52
CA SER A 65 10.75 6.72 4.29
C SER A 65 11.75 7.46 3.41
N ASN A 66 12.04 6.94 2.20
CA ASN A 66 12.87 7.62 1.20
C ASN A 66 12.20 8.92 0.71
N GLY A 67 10.89 8.90 0.46
CA GLY A 67 10.12 10.09 0.10
C GLY A 67 10.14 11.16 1.19
N VAL A 68 10.02 10.76 2.47
CA VAL A 68 10.19 11.68 3.60
C VAL A 68 11.59 12.28 3.63
N ALA A 69 12.63 11.49 3.40
CA ALA A 69 14.00 11.99 3.38
C ALA A 69 14.22 13.01 2.25
N GLU A 70 13.69 12.74 1.05
CA GLU A 70 13.74 13.69 -0.10
C GLU A 70 13.02 15.00 0.25
N ALA A 71 11.79 14.92 0.76
CA ALA A 71 10.97 16.06 1.11
C ALA A 71 11.59 16.90 2.25
N ALA A 72 12.08 16.25 3.29
CA ALA A 72 12.71 16.89 4.43
C ALA A 72 13.99 17.64 4.02
N ALA A 73 14.82 17.08 3.13
CA ALA A 73 15.97 17.77 2.57
C ALA A 73 15.54 19.05 1.84
N LYS A 74 14.44 19.02 1.07
CA LYS A 74 13.89 20.22 0.41
C LYS A 74 13.36 21.23 1.43
N ALA A 75 12.74 20.78 2.53
CA ALA A 75 12.28 21.63 3.63
C ALA A 75 13.43 22.23 4.45
N GLY A 76 14.66 21.70 4.32
CA GLY A 76 15.82 22.08 5.11
C GLY A 76 15.86 21.42 6.50
N TRP A 77 15.30 20.20 6.61
CA TRP A 77 15.20 19.43 7.84
C TRP A 77 16.17 18.23 7.84
N GLU A 78 16.59 17.83 9.03
CA GLU A 78 17.32 16.58 9.27
C GLU A 78 16.34 15.46 9.61
N VAL A 79 16.61 14.24 9.11
CA VAL A 79 15.79 13.05 9.34
C VAL A 79 16.60 11.96 10.05
N ARG A 80 16.01 11.36 11.06
CA ARG A 80 16.48 10.07 11.63
C ARG A 80 15.42 9.02 11.39
N VAL A 81 15.79 7.99 10.63
CA VAL A 81 14.95 6.80 10.43
C VAL A 81 15.35 5.75 11.46
N LEU A 82 14.39 5.29 12.24
CA LEU A 82 14.53 4.24 13.23
C LEU A 82 13.69 3.03 12.82
N ASP A 83 14.36 1.89 12.63
CA ASP A 83 13.73 0.66 12.14
C ASP A 83 13.13 -0.14 13.31
N GLY A 84 11.84 -0.42 13.24
CA GLY A 84 11.10 -1.28 14.15
C GLY A 84 11.29 -2.77 13.90
N ALA A 85 12.01 -3.16 12.83
CA ALA A 85 12.43 -4.52 12.52
C ALA A 85 11.30 -5.58 12.64
N GLY A 86 10.06 -5.20 12.33
CA GLY A 86 8.90 -6.09 12.25
C GLY A 86 8.34 -6.59 13.59
N SER A 87 8.84 -6.14 14.75
CA SER A 87 8.33 -6.57 16.04
C SER A 87 7.84 -5.43 16.93
N VAL A 88 6.80 -5.66 17.72
CA VAL A 88 6.28 -4.67 18.69
C VAL A 88 7.38 -4.21 19.64
N GLN A 89 8.20 -5.13 20.14
CA GLN A 89 9.28 -4.80 21.06
C GLN A 89 10.32 -3.86 20.44
N SER A 90 10.74 -4.14 19.20
CA SER A 90 11.71 -3.30 18.49
C SER A 90 11.11 -1.93 18.16
N ARG A 91 9.81 -1.87 17.76
CA ARG A 91 9.10 -0.60 17.55
C ARG A 91 9.00 0.22 18.83
N THR A 92 8.74 -0.43 19.98
CA THR A 92 8.77 0.24 21.30
C THR A 92 10.15 0.85 21.59
N ALA A 93 11.22 0.09 21.35
CA ALA A 93 12.58 0.58 21.54
C ALA A 93 12.91 1.75 20.59
N ALA A 94 12.54 1.63 19.31
CA ALA A 94 12.71 2.70 18.31
C ALA A 94 11.94 3.97 18.71
N PHE A 95 10.70 3.84 19.20
CA PHE A 95 9.91 4.99 19.66
C PHE A 95 10.58 5.69 20.84
N GLY A 96 11.04 4.92 21.85
CA GLY A 96 11.78 5.47 22.99
C GLY A 96 13.07 6.21 22.57
N GLN A 97 13.82 5.65 21.61
CA GLN A 97 14.99 6.32 21.03
C GLN A 97 14.59 7.61 20.30
N GLY A 98 13.50 7.57 19.52
CA GLY A 98 12.97 8.74 18.82
C GLY A 98 12.61 9.88 19.77
N LEU A 99 11.92 9.59 20.85
CA LEU A 99 11.57 10.57 21.88
C LEU A 99 12.81 11.15 22.56
N ALA A 100 13.83 10.34 22.84
CA ALA A 100 15.08 10.78 23.46
C ALA A 100 15.85 11.80 22.61
N LEU A 101 15.66 11.82 21.29
CA LEU A 101 16.23 12.80 20.37
C LEU A 101 15.54 14.16 20.45
N GLN A 102 14.43 14.28 21.17
CA GLN A 102 13.62 15.52 21.28
C GLN A 102 13.33 16.15 19.90
N PRO A 103 12.76 15.40 18.94
CA PRO A 103 12.55 15.89 17.59
C PRO A 103 11.47 16.97 17.55
N ALA A 104 11.49 17.79 16.50
CA ALA A 104 10.42 18.74 16.21
C ALA A 104 9.10 18.05 15.82
N GLY A 105 9.18 16.80 15.35
CA GLY A 105 8.01 15.99 15.01
C GLY A 105 8.37 14.54 14.69
N ILE A 106 7.37 13.67 14.71
CA ILE A 106 7.52 12.23 14.46
C ILE A 106 6.58 11.79 13.35
N ILE A 107 7.09 10.95 12.45
CA ILE A 107 6.32 10.28 11.40
C ILE A 107 6.32 8.79 11.68
N ILE A 108 5.13 8.20 11.85
CA ILE A 108 4.94 6.76 12.05
C ILE A 108 4.65 6.13 10.70
N VAL A 109 5.42 5.12 10.30
CA VAL A 109 5.31 4.46 8.99
C VAL A 109 5.05 2.97 9.16
N GLY A 110 3.83 2.54 8.80
CA GLY A 110 3.49 1.13 8.58
C GLY A 110 3.34 0.28 9.84
N PHE A 111 2.80 0.83 10.93
CA PHE A 111 2.30 0.06 12.07
C PHE A 111 1.21 0.82 12.82
N ASP A 112 0.28 0.08 13.43
CA ASP A 112 -0.82 0.67 14.16
C ASP A 112 -0.29 1.46 15.37
N SER A 113 -0.47 2.77 15.36
CA SER A 113 0.03 3.67 16.39
C SER A 113 -0.46 3.32 17.80
N VAL A 114 -1.70 2.80 17.90
CA VAL A 114 -2.31 2.41 19.18
C VAL A 114 -1.57 1.29 19.90
N GLU A 115 -0.76 0.47 19.21
CA GLU A 115 0.09 -0.53 19.88
C GLU A 115 1.18 0.12 20.75
N GLN A 116 1.47 1.40 20.52
CA GLN A 116 2.49 2.20 21.21
C GLN A 116 1.87 3.34 22.02
N GLN A 117 0.65 3.15 22.56
CA GLN A 117 -0.14 4.23 23.21
C GLN A 117 0.66 4.99 24.27
N ALA A 118 1.43 4.30 25.12
CA ALA A 118 2.23 4.95 26.16
C ALA A 118 3.29 5.93 25.58
N ALA A 119 3.86 5.62 24.42
CA ALA A 119 4.83 6.49 23.75
C ALA A 119 4.12 7.64 23.01
N LEU A 120 2.93 7.41 22.45
CA LEU A 120 2.08 8.46 21.89
C LEU A 120 1.71 9.48 22.96
N ASP A 121 1.32 9.04 24.15
CA ASP A 121 0.97 9.90 25.28
C ASP A 121 2.18 10.75 25.74
N GLN A 122 3.38 10.14 25.76
CA GLN A 122 4.62 10.86 26.07
C GLN A 122 4.96 11.93 25.01
N ALA A 123 4.83 11.61 23.71
CA ALA A 123 5.04 12.58 22.65
C ALA A 123 4.04 13.74 22.74
N THR A 124 2.78 13.43 22.98
CA THR A 124 1.72 14.44 23.19
C THR A 124 2.01 15.35 24.39
N ALA A 125 2.41 14.76 25.53
CA ALA A 125 2.79 15.52 26.73
C ALA A 125 4.02 16.41 26.50
N ALA A 126 4.92 16.00 25.61
CA ALA A 126 6.09 16.78 25.20
C ALA A 126 5.79 17.82 24.10
N ASN A 127 4.53 17.93 23.65
CA ASN A 127 4.10 18.75 22.51
C ASN A 127 4.85 18.41 21.20
N ILE A 128 5.20 17.15 20.96
CA ILE A 128 5.80 16.68 19.72
C ILE A 128 4.66 16.25 18.79
N PRO A 129 4.40 16.99 17.69
CA PRO A 129 3.36 16.63 16.74
C PRO A 129 3.74 15.34 16.00
N MET A 130 2.71 14.53 15.70
CA MET A 130 2.86 13.26 15.02
C MET A 130 1.90 13.15 13.83
N VAL A 131 2.38 12.52 12.76
CA VAL A 131 1.60 12.11 11.60
C VAL A 131 1.95 10.65 11.28
N GLY A 132 1.09 9.96 10.53
CA GLY A 132 1.31 8.56 10.19
C GLY A 132 1.05 8.26 8.72
N TRP A 133 1.60 7.15 8.28
CA TRP A 133 1.29 6.47 7.03
C TRP A 133 0.95 5.02 7.35
N HIS A 134 -0.23 4.55 6.94
CA HIS A 134 -0.75 3.22 7.31
C HIS A 134 -0.62 2.94 8.82
N ALA A 135 -0.86 3.96 9.64
CA ALA A 135 -0.63 3.92 11.08
C ALA A 135 -1.92 3.75 11.90
N GLY A 136 -2.92 3.12 11.31
CA GLY A 136 -4.19 2.78 11.95
C GLY A 136 -5.34 2.67 10.94
N ALA A 137 -6.52 2.28 11.43
CA ALA A 137 -7.69 2.03 10.59
C ALA A 137 -8.33 3.30 10.00
N VAL A 138 -8.15 4.46 10.64
CA VAL A 138 -8.73 5.73 10.19
C VAL A 138 -7.76 6.43 9.26
N ILE A 139 -8.19 6.69 8.02
CA ILE A 139 -7.41 7.43 7.01
C ILE A 139 -7.80 8.91 7.07
N GLY A 140 -6.83 9.79 6.81
CA GLY A 140 -7.02 11.24 6.85
C GLY A 140 -6.85 11.84 8.24
N ALA A 141 -7.54 12.96 8.52
CA ALA A 141 -7.46 13.64 9.80
C ALA A 141 -7.88 12.71 10.95
N ASN A 142 -7.06 12.65 12.00
CA ASN A 142 -7.25 11.71 13.11
C ASN A 142 -7.09 12.41 14.48
N PRO A 143 -7.97 13.36 14.80
CA PRO A 143 -7.82 14.23 15.98
C PRO A 143 -7.89 13.49 17.32
N GLY A 144 -8.40 12.26 17.38
CA GLY A 144 -8.49 11.44 18.59
C GLY A 144 -7.43 10.35 18.70
N GLY A 145 -6.59 10.16 17.67
CA GLY A 145 -5.66 9.03 17.57
C GLY A 145 -4.21 9.32 17.99
N GLY A 146 -3.95 10.46 18.63
CA GLY A 146 -2.59 10.87 19.01
C GLY A 146 -1.73 11.35 17.83
N MET A 147 -2.26 11.30 16.61
CA MET A 147 -1.66 11.80 15.37
C MET A 147 -2.58 12.81 14.71
N ALA A 148 -2.01 13.83 14.05
CA ALA A 148 -2.81 14.83 13.34
C ALA A 148 -3.49 14.25 12.09
N VAL A 149 -2.80 13.37 11.37
CA VAL A 149 -3.29 12.75 10.14
C VAL A 149 -2.64 11.37 9.93
N ASN A 150 -3.38 10.47 9.30
CA ASN A 150 -2.90 9.18 8.80
C ASN A 150 -3.00 9.19 7.27
N VAL A 151 -1.86 9.33 6.59
CA VAL A 151 -1.76 9.37 5.13
C VAL A 151 -1.93 7.98 4.55
N SER A 152 -2.69 7.86 3.49
CA SER A 152 -2.87 6.66 2.65
C SER A 152 -3.52 7.06 1.34
N THR A 153 -3.55 6.16 0.37
CA THR A 153 -4.58 6.15 -0.68
C THR A 153 -5.91 5.63 -0.09
N ASP A 154 -6.97 5.60 -0.89
CA ASP A 154 -8.19 4.89 -0.51
C ASP A 154 -7.95 3.37 -0.51
N ALA A 155 -7.68 2.81 0.67
CA ALA A 155 -7.37 1.40 0.84
C ALA A 155 -8.49 0.46 0.36
N MET A 156 -9.75 0.91 0.44
CA MET A 156 -10.89 0.12 -0.04
C MET A 156 -10.95 0.11 -1.56
N GLN A 157 -10.64 1.23 -2.20
CA GLN A 157 -10.57 1.32 -3.66
C GLN A 157 -9.39 0.53 -4.21
N VAL A 158 -8.21 0.62 -3.60
CA VAL A 158 -7.03 -0.22 -3.93
C VAL A 158 -7.41 -1.71 -3.92
N SER A 159 -8.11 -2.15 -2.87
CA SER A 159 -8.53 -3.54 -2.70
C SER A 159 -9.58 -3.98 -3.71
N GLN A 160 -10.55 -3.11 -4.00
CA GLN A 160 -11.58 -3.36 -4.99
C GLN A 160 -10.98 -3.52 -6.39
N VAL A 161 -10.14 -2.59 -6.80
CA VAL A 161 -9.49 -2.59 -8.13
C VAL A 161 -8.58 -3.81 -8.31
N ALA A 162 -7.85 -4.23 -7.27
CA ALA A 162 -7.06 -5.46 -7.31
C ALA A 162 -7.92 -6.71 -7.53
N ALA A 163 -9.07 -6.80 -6.86
CA ALA A 163 -10.01 -7.91 -7.01
C ALA A 163 -10.68 -7.89 -8.40
N GLU A 164 -11.07 -6.73 -8.89
CA GLU A 164 -11.67 -6.54 -10.22
C GLU A 164 -10.69 -6.93 -11.33
N TRP A 165 -9.42 -6.57 -11.19
CA TRP A 165 -8.40 -6.99 -12.15
C TRP A 165 -8.28 -8.52 -12.21
N ALA A 166 -8.22 -9.20 -11.07
CA ALA A 166 -8.17 -10.66 -11.03
C ALA A 166 -9.43 -11.30 -11.64
N TYR A 167 -10.59 -10.69 -11.42
CA TYR A 167 -11.85 -11.13 -12.00
C TYR A 167 -11.85 -11.03 -13.54
N ILE A 168 -11.35 -9.92 -14.08
CA ILE A 168 -11.21 -9.68 -15.53
C ILE A 168 -10.25 -10.70 -16.15
N ASP A 169 -9.03 -10.83 -15.58
CA ASP A 169 -7.98 -11.71 -16.11
C ASP A 169 -8.41 -13.18 -16.11
N ALA A 170 -9.20 -13.59 -15.13
CA ALA A 170 -9.79 -14.94 -15.06
C ALA A 170 -11.03 -15.14 -15.97
N GLY A 171 -11.40 -14.17 -16.79
CA GLY A 171 -12.62 -14.23 -17.59
C GLY A 171 -13.88 -14.40 -16.74
N GLY A 172 -13.90 -13.75 -15.55
CA GLY A 172 -15.05 -13.72 -14.62
C GLY A 172 -15.18 -14.92 -13.68
N LYS A 173 -14.22 -15.82 -13.65
CA LYS A 173 -14.27 -17.03 -12.79
C LYS A 173 -12.96 -17.25 -12.03
N PRO A 174 -12.50 -16.26 -11.22
CA PRO A 174 -11.29 -16.45 -10.44
C PRO A 174 -11.52 -17.46 -9.30
N GLY A 175 -10.52 -18.32 -9.06
CA GLY A 175 -10.32 -19.03 -7.82
C GLY A 175 -9.16 -18.39 -7.06
N VAL A 176 -9.44 -17.71 -5.96
CA VAL A 176 -8.43 -16.86 -5.30
C VAL A 176 -8.06 -17.37 -3.92
N VAL A 177 -6.77 -17.23 -3.56
CA VAL A 177 -6.31 -17.27 -2.18
C VAL A 177 -5.93 -15.85 -1.80
N ILE A 178 -6.40 -15.39 -0.63
CA ILE A 178 -6.18 -14.05 -0.11
C ILE A 178 -5.20 -14.12 1.06
N PHE A 179 -4.13 -13.33 1.02
CA PHE A 179 -3.14 -13.23 2.10
C PHE A 179 -3.28 -11.89 2.84
N THR A 180 -3.27 -11.98 4.16
CA THR A 180 -3.40 -10.83 5.07
C THR A 180 -2.56 -11.01 6.33
N ASP A 181 -2.49 -9.95 7.13
CA ASP A 181 -1.89 -9.95 8.48
C ASP A 181 -2.90 -9.37 9.47
N SER A 182 -3.41 -10.21 10.37
CA SER A 182 -4.42 -9.82 11.35
C SER A 182 -3.92 -8.87 12.44
N THR A 183 -2.62 -8.63 12.50
CA THR A 183 -2.04 -7.67 13.46
C THR A 183 -2.24 -6.21 13.04
N TYR A 184 -2.65 -5.97 11.78
CA TYR A 184 -2.92 -4.63 11.25
C TYR A 184 -4.38 -4.46 10.86
N ALA A 185 -5.06 -3.49 11.47
CA ALA A 185 -6.49 -3.24 11.19
C ALA A 185 -6.75 -2.90 9.71
N ILE A 186 -5.86 -2.13 9.08
CA ILE A 186 -5.97 -1.80 7.65
C ILE A 186 -5.80 -3.03 6.76
N ALA A 187 -4.94 -3.98 7.13
CA ALA A 187 -4.72 -5.20 6.35
C ALA A 187 -5.96 -6.10 6.36
N ILE A 188 -6.61 -6.25 7.52
CA ILE A 188 -7.89 -6.96 7.62
C ILE A 188 -8.94 -6.30 6.74
N ALA A 189 -9.11 -4.97 6.86
CA ALA A 189 -10.11 -4.24 6.07
C ALA A 189 -9.87 -4.38 4.55
N LYS A 190 -8.61 -4.32 4.10
CA LYS A 190 -8.23 -4.56 2.69
C LYS A 190 -8.60 -5.97 2.23
N ALA A 191 -8.22 -7.00 3.00
CA ALA A 191 -8.47 -8.39 2.66
C ALA A 191 -9.97 -8.73 2.65
N ASP A 192 -10.74 -8.19 3.60
CA ASP A 192 -12.19 -8.33 3.65
C ASP A 192 -12.87 -7.65 2.44
N LYS A 193 -12.37 -6.48 2.02
CA LYS A 193 -12.87 -5.81 0.81
C LYS A 193 -12.55 -6.63 -0.45
N ILE A 194 -11.34 -7.20 -0.58
CA ILE A 194 -10.98 -8.10 -1.67
C ILE A 194 -11.96 -9.28 -1.71
N LYS A 195 -12.15 -9.95 -0.57
CA LYS A 195 -13.08 -11.09 -0.45
C LYS A 195 -14.48 -10.72 -0.88
N ALA A 196 -15.03 -9.66 -0.31
CA ALA A 196 -16.38 -9.21 -0.61
C ALA A 196 -16.56 -8.87 -2.10
N THR A 197 -15.55 -8.25 -2.73
CA THR A 197 -15.59 -7.91 -4.15
C THR A 197 -15.57 -9.16 -5.03
N ILE A 198 -14.66 -10.11 -4.78
CA ILE A 198 -14.60 -11.39 -5.52
C ILE A 198 -15.92 -12.16 -5.41
N GLU A 199 -16.48 -12.28 -4.20
CA GLU A 199 -17.74 -13.00 -3.96
C GLU A 199 -18.94 -12.30 -4.63
N ALA A 200 -19.00 -10.96 -4.57
CA ALA A 200 -20.06 -10.17 -5.21
C ALA A 200 -20.04 -10.31 -6.74
N LEU A 201 -18.86 -10.43 -7.34
CA LEU A 201 -18.67 -10.65 -8.77
C LEU A 201 -18.91 -12.12 -9.19
N GLY A 202 -19.13 -13.03 -8.24
CA GLY A 202 -19.36 -14.47 -8.52
C GLY A 202 -18.08 -15.29 -8.66
N GLY A 203 -16.91 -14.76 -8.26
CA GLY A 203 -15.68 -15.53 -8.12
C GLY A 203 -15.68 -16.39 -6.86
N THR A 204 -14.66 -17.23 -6.71
CA THR A 204 -14.52 -18.16 -5.58
C THR A 204 -13.30 -17.78 -4.74
N VAL A 205 -13.53 -17.51 -3.45
CA VAL A 205 -12.46 -17.42 -2.47
C VAL A 205 -12.16 -18.82 -1.94
N LEU A 206 -11.02 -19.38 -2.36
CA LEU A 206 -10.59 -20.73 -1.99
C LEU A 206 -10.08 -20.79 -0.56
N GLU A 207 -9.33 -19.77 -0.16
CA GLU A 207 -8.78 -19.64 1.19
C GLU A 207 -8.47 -18.19 1.55
N TYR A 208 -8.69 -17.84 2.80
CA TYR A 208 -8.31 -16.58 3.41
C TYR A 208 -7.22 -16.88 4.44
N VAL A 209 -6.00 -16.44 4.18
CA VAL A 209 -4.80 -16.87 4.92
C VAL A 209 -4.24 -15.72 5.73
N ASP A 210 -4.28 -15.86 7.05
CA ASP A 210 -3.59 -14.96 7.97
C ASP A 210 -2.13 -15.37 8.12
N THR A 211 -1.24 -14.56 7.61
CA THR A 211 0.22 -14.76 7.67
C THR A 211 0.90 -13.45 8.03
N PRO A 212 1.55 -13.36 9.20
CA PRO A 212 2.24 -12.15 9.59
C PRO A 212 3.26 -11.66 8.55
N ILE A 213 3.22 -10.38 8.21
CA ILE A 213 4.14 -9.74 7.27
C ILE A 213 5.60 -10.03 7.64
N ALA A 214 5.93 -9.93 8.93
CA ALA A 214 7.28 -10.18 9.44
C ALA A 214 7.77 -11.62 9.23
N GLU A 215 6.87 -12.57 9.00
CA GLU A 215 7.18 -14.00 8.83
C GLU A 215 7.05 -14.49 7.39
N THR A 216 6.74 -13.60 6.43
CA THR A 216 6.52 -13.97 5.03
C THR A 216 7.70 -14.72 4.42
N SER A 217 8.94 -14.29 4.69
CA SER A 217 10.15 -14.97 4.18
C SER A 217 10.29 -16.42 4.63
N GLN A 218 9.74 -16.76 5.80
CA GLN A 218 9.81 -18.10 6.37
C GLN A 218 8.59 -18.94 5.98
N ARG A 219 7.41 -18.36 5.96
CA ARG A 219 6.15 -19.08 5.78
C ARG A 219 5.75 -19.24 4.31
N MET A 220 5.91 -18.21 3.48
CA MET A 220 5.36 -18.20 2.12
C MET A 220 5.88 -19.33 1.23
N PRO A 221 7.18 -19.76 1.26
CA PRO A 221 7.63 -20.86 0.41
C PRO A 221 6.90 -22.18 0.70
N THR A 222 6.76 -22.54 1.99
CA THR A 222 6.07 -23.77 2.38
C THR A 222 4.56 -23.67 2.18
N LEU A 223 3.97 -22.53 2.50
CA LEU A 223 2.55 -22.25 2.31
C LEU A 223 2.15 -22.30 0.84
N THR A 224 2.94 -21.71 -0.04
CA THR A 224 2.72 -21.76 -1.49
C THR A 224 2.69 -23.20 -2.00
N THR A 225 3.65 -24.05 -1.58
CA THR A 225 3.69 -25.45 -1.94
C THR A 225 2.44 -26.20 -1.45
N ALA A 226 2.02 -25.96 -0.21
CA ALA A 226 0.82 -26.61 0.33
C ALA A 226 -0.47 -26.20 -0.39
N LEU A 227 -0.60 -24.91 -0.74
CA LEU A 227 -1.74 -24.38 -1.47
C LEU A 227 -1.81 -24.94 -2.91
N LEU A 228 -0.66 -25.07 -3.59
CA LEU A 228 -0.59 -25.71 -4.91
C LEU A 228 -1.05 -27.18 -4.85
N GLN A 229 -0.63 -27.92 -3.84
CA GLN A 229 -1.06 -29.32 -3.64
C GLN A 229 -2.56 -29.42 -3.34
N LYS A 230 -3.10 -28.47 -2.57
CA LYS A 230 -4.49 -28.47 -2.14
C LYS A 230 -5.45 -28.08 -3.26
N TYR A 231 -5.14 -27.06 -4.02
CA TYR A 231 -6.06 -26.43 -4.97
C TYR A 231 -5.71 -26.66 -6.43
N GLY A 232 -4.46 -26.93 -6.75
CA GLY A 232 -3.99 -27.18 -8.13
C GLY A 232 -4.47 -26.10 -9.11
N ALA A 233 -5.05 -26.51 -10.21
CA ALA A 233 -5.54 -25.61 -11.26
C ALA A 233 -6.73 -24.73 -10.84
N SER A 234 -7.38 -25.01 -9.71
CA SER A 234 -8.45 -24.16 -9.19
C SER A 234 -7.92 -22.85 -8.60
N TRP A 235 -6.64 -22.80 -8.22
CA TRP A 235 -6.00 -21.58 -7.73
C TRP A 235 -5.47 -20.76 -8.91
N THR A 236 -6.27 -19.81 -9.37
CA THR A 236 -5.93 -18.97 -10.52
C THR A 236 -5.19 -17.71 -10.16
N HIS A 237 -5.51 -17.12 -9.00
CA HIS A 237 -4.93 -15.85 -8.53
C HIS A 237 -4.57 -15.89 -7.05
N ALA A 238 -3.41 -15.32 -6.73
CA ALA A 238 -2.98 -15.02 -5.37
C ALA A 238 -3.17 -13.52 -5.13
N LEU A 239 -4.08 -13.15 -4.25
CA LEU A 239 -4.32 -11.76 -3.88
C LEU A 239 -3.71 -11.48 -2.50
N ALA A 240 -3.06 -10.33 -2.33
CA ALA A 240 -2.48 -9.96 -1.05
C ALA A 240 -2.70 -8.47 -0.75
N ILE A 241 -2.67 -8.12 0.51
CA ILE A 241 -2.86 -6.74 1.00
C ILE A 241 -1.69 -5.83 0.64
N ASN A 242 -0.52 -6.39 0.27
CA ASN A 242 0.64 -5.71 -0.30
C ASN A 242 1.58 -6.70 -1.02
N ASP A 243 2.68 -6.19 -1.60
CA ASP A 243 3.59 -6.95 -2.47
C ASP A 243 4.50 -7.95 -1.74
N ILE A 244 4.78 -7.77 -0.45
CA ILE A 244 5.82 -8.52 0.27
C ILE A 244 5.56 -10.04 0.29
N TYR A 245 4.28 -10.46 0.23
CA TYR A 245 3.91 -11.87 0.16
C TYR A 245 4.49 -12.54 -1.07
N PHE A 246 4.58 -11.81 -2.18
CA PHE A 246 5.04 -12.32 -3.48
C PHE A 246 6.56 -12.32 -3.62
N ASP A 247 7.28 -11.65 -2.75
CA ASP A 247 8.75 -11.70 -2.70
C ASP A 247 9.26 -13.12 -2.50
N PHE A 248 8.46 -14.00 -1.86
CA PHE A 248 8.87 -15.33 -1.43
C PHE A 248 8.08 -16.49 -2.08
N MET A 249 7.10 -16.21 -2.95
CA MET A 249 6.34 -17.25 -3.66
C MET A 249 7.10 -17.86 -4.83
N GLY A 250 7.87 -17.06 -5.57
CA GLY A 250 8.48 -17.43 -6.84
C GLY A 250 9.27 -18.74 -6.83
N PRO A 251 10.16 -18.99 -5.85
CA PRO A 251 10.92 -20.25 -5.79
C PRO A 251 10.04 -21.50 -5.70
N ALA A 252 8.94 -21.46 -4.93
CA ALA A 252 8.02 -22.58 -4.80
C ALA A 252 7.24 -22.83 -6.10
N LEU A 253 6.82 -21.77 -6.79
CA LEU A 253 6.14 -21.85 -8.09
C LEU A 253 7.09 -22.43 -9.17
N ALA A 254 8.33 -21.95 -9.21
CA ALA A 254 9.36 -22.48 -10.13
C ALA A 254 9.66 -23.95 -9.87
N ALA A 255 9.78 -24.37 -8.60
CA ALA A 255 10.01 -25.77 -8.23
C ALA A 255 8.82 -26.68 -8.62
N ALA A 256 7.61 -26.14 -8.69
CA ALA A 256 6.42 -26.83 -9.19
C ALA A 256 6.33 -26.84 -10.73
N GLY A 257 7.30 -26.25 -11.44
CA GLY A 257 7.33 -26.20 -12.91
C GLY A 257 6.35 -25.19 -13.52
N ILE A 258 5.86 -24.22 -12.72
CA ILE A 258 4.95 -23.19 -13.18
C ILE A 258 5.77 -22.11 -13.90
N ALA A 259 5.34 -21.71 -15.10
CA ALA A 259 5.94 -20.61 -15.85
C ALA A 259 5.73 -19.27 -15.14
N GLY A 260 6.59 -18.30 -15.38
CA GLY A 260 6.53 -16.99 -14.71
C GLY A 260 5.21 -16.23 -14.93
N ASP A 261 4.53 -16.47 -16.05
CA ASP A 261 3.21 -15.94 -16.39
C ASP A 261 2.05 -16.93 -16.12
N GLY A 262 2.37 -18.09 -15.52
CA GLY A 262 1.40 -19.14 -15.17
C GLY A 262 0.60 -18.81 -13.91
N ALA A 263 -0.44 -19.62 -13.69
CA ALA A 263 -1.27 -19.53 -12.50
C ALA A 263 -0.65 -20.27 -11.30
N PRO A 264 -0.81 -19.78 -10.07
CA PRO A 264 -1.58 -18.59 -9.69
C PRO A 264 -0.83 -17.29 -10.03
N LYS A 265 -1.54 -16.33 -10.65
CA LYS A 265 -1.01 -14.98 -10.89
C LYS A 265 -1.13 -14.13 -9.65
N ALA A 266 -0.06 -13.47 -9.25
CA ALA A 266 -0.08 -12.62 -8.07
C ALA A 266 -0.58 -11.21 -8.40
N VAL A 267 -1.46 -10.68 -7.54
CA VAL A 267 -2.09 -9.37 -7.62
C VAL A 267 -2.03 -8.71 -6.24
N ALA A 268 -1.28 -7.62 -6.11
CA ALA A 268 -1.16 -6.89 -4.85
C ALA A 268 -2.15 -5.72 -4.76
N ALA A 269 -2.81 -5.61 -3.63
CA ALA A 269 -3.55 -4.42 -3.22
C ALA A 269 -2.61 -3.45 -2.48
N GLY A 270 -1.66 -2.85 -3.20
CA GLY A 270 -0.58 -2.00 -2.65
C GLY A 270 0.74 -2.79 -2.50
N ASP A 271 1.86 -2.22 -2.14
CA ASP A 271 2.12 -0.79 -1.99
C ASP A 271 2.78 -0.22 -3.27
N GLY A 272 3.18 -1.08 -4.23
CA GLY A 272 3.98 -0.68 -5.39
C GLY A 272 5.48 -0.70 -5.08
N SER A 273 5.96 -1.75 -4.41
CA SER A 273 7.37 -1.91 -4.06
C SER A 273 8.27 -2.06 -5.29
N GLU A 274 9.55 -1.71 -5.17
CA GLU A 274 10.53 -1.92 -6.23
C GLU A 274 10.56 -3.39 -6.71
N GLY A 275 10.51 -4.34 -5.77
CA GLY A 275 10.46 -5.78 -6.08
C GLY A 275 9.24 -6.17 -6.91
N ALA A 276 8.07 -5.55 -6.67
CA ALA A 276 6.87 -5.75 -7.47
C ALA A 276 7.07 -5.30 -8.92
N TYR A 277 7.61 -4.09 -9.11
CA TYR A 277 7.93 -3.58 -10.45
C TYR A 277 8.90 -4.50 -11.21
N GLN A 278 9.95 -4.97 -10.53
CA GLN A 278 10.92 -5.89 -11.12
C GLN A 278 10.25 -7.20 -11.55
N ARG A 279 9.39 -7.82 -10.72
CA ARG A 279 8.67 -9.04 -11.04
C ARG A 279 7.68 -8.87 -12.19
N ILE A 280 6.89 -7.79 -12.17
CA ILE A 280 5.93 -7.47 -13.24
C ILE A 280 6.67 -7.27 -14.57
N ARG A 281 7.75 -6.48 -14.57
CA ARG A 281 8.57 -6.23 -15.77
C ARG A 281 9.16 -7.51 -16.34
N ALA A 282 9.69 -8.37 -15.47
CA ALA A 282 10.28 -9.64 -15.85
C ALA A 282 9.24 -10.73 -16.22
N GLY A 283 7.94 -10.52 -15.92
CA GLY A 283 6.91 -11.53 -16.07
C GLY A 283 7.13 -12.72 -15.12
N GLN A 284 7.50 -12.46 -13.87
CA GLN A 284 7.82 -13.47 -12.86
C GLN A 284 6.76 -13.49 -11.76
N TYR A 285 5.71 -14.26 -12.01
CA TYR A 285 4.62 -14.62 -11.09
C TYR A 285 3.72 -13.48 -10.63
N GLN A 286 4.20 -12.24 -10.54
CA GLN A 286 3.38 -11.08 -10.23
C GLN A 286 2.94 -10.38 -11.51
N SER A 287 1.62 -10.23 -11.68
CA SER A 287 1.01 -9.61 -12.85
C SER A 287 0.63 -8.16 -12.63
N VAL A 288 0.27 -7.80 -11.39
CA VAL A 288 -0.24 -6.48 -11.03
C VAL A 288 0.19 -6.09 -9.62
N THR A 289 0.46 -4.80 -9.45
CA THR A 289 0.32 -4.11 -8.16
C THR A 289 -0.58 -2.89 -8.33
N VAL A 290 -1.51 -2.70 -7.42
CA VAL A 290 -2.28 -1.44 -7.33
C VAL A 290 -1.47 -0.51 -6.45
N ALA A 291 -0.56 0.22 -7.07
CA ALA A 291 0.50 0.97 -6.41
C ALA A 291 -0.01 2.26 -5.74
N GLU A 292 0.65 2.61 -4.64
CA GLU A 292 0.57 3.91 -4.00
C GLU A 292 1.76 4.78 -4.41
N PRO A 293 1.62 6.11 -4.52
CA PRO A 293 2.74 6.98 -4.87
C PRO A 293 3.60 7.25 -3.64
N LEU A 294 4.41 6.25 -3.25
CA LEU A 294 5.13 6.22 -1.97
C LEU A 294 6.01 7.46 -1.74
N ASN A 295 6.66 7.94 -2.81
CA ASN A 295 7.49 9.14 -2.70
C ASN A 295 6.63 10.39 -2.47
N LEU A 296 5.53 10.57 -3.21
CA LEU A 296 4.58 11.67 -3.00
C LEU A 296 3.98 11.62 -1.60
N GLN A 297 3.62 10.42 -1.10
CA GLN A 297 3.12 10.26 0.27
C GLN A 297 4.17 10.66 1.31
N GLY A 298 5.45 10.42 1.05
CA GLY A 298 6.53 10.95 1.88
C GLY A 298 6.57 12.48 1.90
N TRP A 299 6.37 13.13 0.76
CA TRP A 299 6.24 14.59 0.68
C TRP A 299 4.99 15.10 1.38
N GLN A 300 3.87 14.41 1.21
CA GLN A 300 2.63 14.71 1.92
C GLN A 300 2.81 14.64 3.44
N LEU A 301 3.49 13.60 3.94
CA LEU A 301 3.77 13.45 5.38
C LEU A 301 4.59 14.62 5.95
N VAL A 302 5.56 15.13 5.19
CA VAL A 302 6.35 16.31 5.60
C VAL A 302 5.48 17.56 5.61
N ASP A 303 4.60 17.76 4.63
CA ASP A 303 3.64 18.88 4.62
C ASP A 303 2.65 18.81 5.78
N GLU A 304 2.07 17.63 6.01
CA GLU A 304 1.12 17.41 7.11
C GLU A 304 1.77 17.58 8.48
N LEU A 305 3.02 17.12 8.63
CA LEU A 305 3.78 17.36 9.87
C LEU A 305 4.09 18.86 10.06
N ASN A 306 4.42 19.57 8.97
CA ASN A 306 4.62 21.01 9.01
C ASN A 306 3.34 21.76 9.43
N ARG A 307 2.17 21.36 8.88
CA ARG A 307 0.86 21.89 9.30
C ARG A 307 0.61 21.63 10.79
N ALA A 308 0.85 20.42 11.26
CA ALA A 308 0.70 20.05 12.66
C ALA A 308 1.60 20.88 13.59
N MET A 309 2.86 21.14 13.18
CA MET A 309 3.79 22.01 13.93
C MET A 309 3.30 23.45 14.05
N HIS A 310 2.51 23.94 13.09
CA HIS A 310 1.93 25.28 13.08
C HIS A 310 0.51 25.34 13.65
N GLY A 311 -0.04 24.20 14.12
CA GLY A 311 -1.40 24.11 14.63
C GLY A 311 -2.48 24.28 13.55
N GLU A 312 -2.11 24.06 12.28
CA GLU A 312 -3.04 24.10 11.15
C GLU A 312 -3.72 22.74 10.93
N PRO A 313 -4.93 22.72 10.37
CA PRO A 313 -5.62 21.48 10.06
C PRO A 313 -4.87 20.70 8.97
N ALA A 314 -5.10 19.38 8.92
CA ALA A 314 -4.65 18.53 7.83
C ALA A 314 -5.17 19.05 6.47
N SER A 315 -4.40 18.83 5.40
CA SER A 315 -4.73 19.32 4.06
C SER A 315 -6.02 18.69 3.49
N GLY A 316 -6.37 17.50 3.97
CA GLY A 316 -7.47 16.70 3.42
C GLY A 316 -7.13 16.00 2.10
N TYR A 317 -5.88 16.08 1.64
CA TYR A 317 -5.45 15.41 0.41
C TYR A 317 -5.40 13.89 0.59
N MET A 318 -5.87 13.19 -0.42
CA MET A 318 -5.73 11.75 -0.57
C MET A 318 -5.02 11.47 -1.89
N SER A 319 -3.84 10.86 -1.82
CA SER A 319 -3.03 10.60 -3.01
C SER A 319 -3.69 9.56 -3.93
N PRO A 320 -3.47 9.65 -5.26
CA PRO A 320 -4.05 8.72 -6.22
C PRO A 320 -3.42 7.31 -6.08
N LEU A 321 -4.18 6.29 -6.48
CA LEU A 321 -3.67 4.95 -6.72
C LEU A 321 -3.36 4.75 -8.21
N HIS A 322 -2.54 3.73 -8.55
CA HIS A 322 -2.22 3.40 -9.93
C HIS A 322 -2.17 1.89 -10.14
N VAL A 323 -2.88 1.40 -11.15
CA VAL A 323 -2.82 -0.01 -11.57
C VAL A 323 -1.59 -0.19 -12.44
N VAL A 324 -0.60 -0.91 -11.94
CA VAL A 324 0.65 -1.20 -12.64
C VAL A 324 0.62 -2.61 -13.17
N THR A 325 0.71 -2.74 -14.49
CA THR A 325 0.82 -3.99 -15.23
C THR A 325 2.02 -3.92 -16.18
N LYS A 326 2.35 -5.01 -16.82
CA LYS A 326 3.42 -5.02 -17.85
C LYS A 326 3.15 -4.05 -19.00
N ALA A 327 1.89 -3.71 -19.28
CA ALA A 327 1.51 -2.84 -20.39
C ALA A 327 1.82 -1.35 -20.14
N ASN A 328 1.80 -0.92 -18.88
CA ASN A 328 1.97 0.48 -18.50
C ASN A 328 3.10 0.73 -17.48
N ILE A 329 3.91 -0.29 -17.23
CA ILE A 329 4.94 -0.27 -16.16
C ILE A 329 5.99 0.84 -16.32
N ASP A 330 6.14 1.42 -17.50
CA ASP A 330 7.09 2.51 -17.76
C ASP A 330 6.50 3.90 -17.47
N PHE A 331 5.21 3.98 -17.07
CA PHE A 331 4.56 5.24 -16.72
C PHE A 331 4.99 5.74 -15.35
N ASP A 332 4.94 7.05 -15.15
CA ASP A 332 4.99 7.73 -13.85
C ASP A 332 6.07 7.15 -12.90
N GLY A 333 7.33 7.18 -13.32
CA GLY A 333 8.47 6.70 -12.53
C GLY A 333 8.76 5.20 -12.65
N GLY A 334 8.04 4.47 -13.51
CA GLY A 334 8.24 3.04 -13.69
C GLY A 334 9.65 2.65 -14.15
N ASP A 335 10.37 3.53 -14.85
CA ASP A 335 11.79 3.39 -15.17
C ASP A 335 12.69 3.27 -13.91
N LYS A 336 12.22 3.79 -12.78
CA LYS A 336 12.85 3.71 -11.45
C LYS A 336 12.20 2.65 -10.56
N ASN A 337 11.34 1.79 -11.11
CA ASN A 337 10.59 0.77 -10.39
C ASN A 337 9.74 1.32 -9.23
N MET A 338 9.05 2.42 -9.46
CA MET A 338 8.12 3.02 -8.50
C MET A 338 6.95 3.71 -9.21
N PHE A 339 5.86 3.95 -8.48
CA PHE A 339 4.85 4.91 -8.89
C PHE A 339 5.23 6.30 -8.34
N ASP A 340 5.71 7.15 -9.21
CA ASP A 340 6.09 8.54 -8.93
C ASP A 340 5.42 9.46 -9.97
N PRO A 341 4.19 9.94 -9.70
CA PRO A 341 3.38 10.63 -10.70
C PRO A 341 4.05 11.91 -11.20
N GLY A 342 4.03 12.10 -12.52
CA GLY A 342 4.58 13.28 -13.20
C GLY A 342 3.69 14.52 -13.10
N ASN A 343 2.95 14.68 -12.01
CA ASN A 343 1.94 15.72 -11.81
C ASN A 343 2.47 17.05 -11.22
N GLY A 344 3.78 17.16 -10.98
CA GLY A 344 4.41 18.39 -10.46
C GLY A 344 4.28 18.60 -8.96
N TYR A 345 3.97 17.58 -8.17
CA TYR A 345 3.78 17.69 -6.72
C TYR A 345 4.99 18.26 -5.97
N ARG A 346 6.23 17.93 -6.42
CA ARG A 346 7.47 18.44 -5.79
C ARG A 346 7.54 19.96 -5.84
N ASP A 347 7.21 20.55 -6.99
CA ASP A 347 7.19 21.99 -7.18
C ASP A 347 6.03 22.64 -6.41
N ALA A 348 4.88 21.97 -6.37
CA ALA A 348 3.72 22.45 -5.61
C ALA A 348 4.04 22.52 -4.10
N TYR A 349 4.57 21.47 -3.51
CA TYR A 349 4.99 21.49 -2.09
C TYR A 349 6.14 22.47 -1.84
N ALA A 350 7.17 22.49 -2.70
CA ALA A 350 8.26 23.46 -2.57
C ALA A 350 7.75 24.90 -2.55
N LYS A 351 6.79 25.23 -3.42
CA LYS A 351 6.14 26.56 -3.44
C LYS A 351 5.38 26.86 -2.15
N ILE A 352 4.61 25.90 -1.63
CA ILE A 352 3.91 26.05 -0.34
C ILE A 352 4.93 26.35 0.77
N TRP A 353 6.05 25.64 0.80
CA TRP A 353 7.09 25.76 1.84
C TRP A 353 8.01 26.98 1.68
N GLY A 354 7.86 27.76 0.59
CA GLY A 354 8.71 28.92 0.31
C GLY A 354 10.13 28.55 -0.13
N LYS A 355 10.28 27.47 -0.89
CA LYS A 355 11.57 26.91 -1.35
C LYS A 355 11.76 26.97 -2.86
#